data_9e14bd1cf70d9f3c6a2073f75ccfa266
#
_entry.id   9e14bd1cf70d9f3c6a2073f75ccfa266
#
_cell.length_a   1.000
_cell.length_b   1.000
_cell.length_c   1.000
_cell.angle_alpha   90.00
_cell.angle_beta   90.00
_cell.angle_gamma   90.00
#
_symmetry.space_group_name_H-M   'P 1'
#
loop_
_entity.id
_entity.type
_entity.pdbx_description
1 polymer ?
#
loop_
_entity_poly.entity_id
_entity_poly.type
_entity_poly.pdbx_seq_one_letter_code
_entity_poly.pdbx_strand_id
1 'polypeptide(L)'
;MQKPVMLLILDGWGYRANVTPDNAIEQGHTPNWHNLLATCPHCFVETSGYDVGLPEGQMGNSEVGHTNLGAGRVVMQDLPKIDLAIKDGSLEKNPTLVELINKLKETKGTCHLMGLMSPGGVHSHQKHIEAVCGILQKNGINVDVHAFLDGRDTPPQSGKDFLSDFENNIKDMPNVKLATIAGRFYAMDRDKRWDRVEKAYNNIVLADGKRFATADEAITASYNDGVTDEFVVPAVVGDYQGAQDGDAVLMINFRADRAREILYLSLIHISEPT
;
A
#
# COMPACT_ATOMS: atom_id res chain seq x y z
N MET A 1 -33.50 -30.06 -24.90
CA MET A 1 -32.81 -29.82 -23.60
C MET A 1 -31.44 -29.29 -23.91
N GLN A 2 -31.04 -28.17 -23.29
CA GLN A 2 -29.66 -27.69 -23.36
C GLN A 2 -28.75 -28.70 -22.63
N LYS A 3 -27.64 -29.11 -23.27
CA LYS A 3 -26.66 -29.98 -22.63
C LYS A 3 -25.95 -29.16 -21.53
N PRO A 4 -25.72 -29.74 -20.33
CA PRO A 4 -24.97 -29.04 -19.28
C PRO A 4 -23.51 -28.83 -19.71
N VAL A 5 -22.95 -27.71 -19.32
CA VAL A 5 -21.49 -27.42 -19.44
C VAL A 5 -20.88 -27.59 -18.06
N MET A 6 -19.75 -28.29 -18.02
CA MET A 6 -18.98 -28.51 -16.81
C MET A 6 -17.64 -27.78 -16.93
N LEU A 7 -17.30 -26.95 -15.96
CA LEU A 7 -15.96 -26.41 -15.76
C LEU A 7 -15.26 -27.25 -14.67
N LEU A 8 -14.19 -27.95 -15.04
CA LEU A 8 -13.35 -28.72 -14.11
C LEU A 8 -12.04 -27.99 -13.91
N ILE A 9 -11.79 -27.53 -12.71
CA ILE A 9 -10.58 -26.79 -12.34
C ILE A 9 -9.65 -27.75 -11.59
N LEU A 10 -8.45 -27.97 -12.13
CA LEU A 10 -7.37 -28.73 -11.51
C LEU A 10 -6.39 -27.73 -10.91
N ASP A 11 -6.67 -27.27 -9.69
CA ASP A 11 -5.86 -26.27 -9.00
C ASP A 11 -4.46 -26.82 -8.70
N GLY A 12 -3.43 -26.02 -9.04
CA GLY A 12 -2.03 -26.44 -8.93
C GLY A 12 -1.54 -27.40 -10.03
N TRP A 13 -2.38 -27.74 -11.01
CA TRP A 13 -2.03 -28.61 -12.14
C TRP A 13 -1.35 -27.81 -13.25
N GLY A 14 -0.04 -27.49 -13.04
CA GLY A 14 0.71 -26.61 -13.94
C GLY A 14 1.40 -27.38 -15.07
N TYR A 15 1.71 -26.66 -16.15
CA TYR A 15 2.51 -27.17 -17.26
C TYR A 15 3.99 -26.84 -17.08
N ARG A 16 4.86 -27.81 -17.37
CA ARG A 16 6.31 -27.64 -17.46
C ARG A 16 6.80 -28.36 -18.71
N ALA A 17 7.48 -27.62 -19.61
CA ALA A 17 7.97 -28.18 -20.87
C ALA A 17 8.99 -29.30 -20.68
N ASN A 18 9.85 -29.21 -19.65
CA ASN A 18 10.86 -30.23 -19.36
C ASN A 18 10.34 -31.23 -18.34
N VAL A 19 10.35 -32.49 -18.72
CA VAL A 19 10.02 -33.58 -17.80
C VAL A 19 11.21 -33.81 -16.87
N THR A 20 11.01 -33.50 -15.59
CA THR A 20 12.02 -33.66 -14.54
C THR A 20 11.49 -34.58 -13.44
N PRO A 21 12.36 -35.24 -12.67
CA PRO A 21 11.92 -36.17 -11.63
C PRO A 21 11.05 -35.59 -10.53
N ASP A 22 11.05 -34.25 -10.37
CA ASP A 22 10.24 -33.49 -9.43
C ASP A 22 8.85 -33.07 -10.00
N ASN A 23 8.57 -33.36 -11.28
CA ASN A 23 7.27 -33.11 -11.89
C ASN A 23 6.30 -34.27 -11.60
N ALA A 24 5.55 -34.16 -10.52
CA ALA A 24 4.61 -35.21 -10.08
C ALA A 24 3.51 -35.53 -11.11
N ILE A 25 3.12 -34.57 -11.96
CA ILE A 25 2.10 -34.76 -13.00
C ILE A 25 2.63 -35.72 -14.06
N GLU A 26 3.85 -35.50 -14.53
CA GLU A 26 4.51 -36.31 -15.57
C GLU A 26 5.01 -37.66 -15.05
N GLN A 27 5.36 -37.75 -13.76
CA GLN A 27 5.75 -39.00 -13.11
C GLN A 27 4.55 -39.85 -12.72
N GLY A 28 3.37 -39.25 -12.64
CA GLY A 28 2.14 -39.95 -12.26
C GLY A 28 1.51 -40.75 -13.39
N HIS A 29 0.72 -41.75 -13.03
CA HIS A 29 -0.07 -42.50 -14.00
C HIS A 29 -1.33 -41.71 -14.38
N THR A 30 -1.24 -40.87 -15.40
CA THR A 30 -2.30 -39.91 -15.84
C THR A 30 -2.76 -40.17 -17.29
N PRO A 31 -3.20 -41.36 -17.66
CA PRO A 31 -3.50 -41.70 -19.06
C PRO A 31 -4.65 -40.89 -19.65
N ASN A 32 -5.67 -40.55 -18.85
CA ASN A 32 -6.79 -39.75 -19.30
C ASN A 32 -6.36 -38.27 -19.59
N TRP A 33 -5.44 -37.75 -18.79
CA TRP A 33 -4.87 -36.40 -19.02
C TRP A 33 -4.11 -36.34 -20.34
N HIS A 34 -3.20 -37.30 -20.57
CA HIS A 34 -2.45 -37.39 -21.82
C HIS A 34 -3.36 -37.60 -23.03
N ASN A 35 -4.43 -38.39 -22.89
CA ASN A 35 -5.40 -38.54 -23.96
C ASN A 35 -6.17 -37.25 -24.27
N LEU A 36 -6.58 -36.48 -23.25
CA LEU A 36 -7.21 -35.20 -23.43
C LEU A 36 -6.30 -34.19 -24.16
N LEU A 37 -5.03 -34.09 -23.78
CA LEU A 37 -4.06 -33.24 -24.45
C LEU A 37 -3.83 -33.65 -25.93
N ALA A 38 -3.87 -34.97 -26.22
CA ALA A 38 -3.67 -35.47 -27.58
C ALA A 38 -4.88 -35.31 -28.50
N THR A 39 -6.09 -35.31 -27.95
CA THR A 39 -7.34 -35.40 -28.74
C THR A 39 -8.24 -34.16 -28.67
N CYS A 40 -8.06 -33.32 -27.67
CA CYS A 40 -8.91 -32.14 -27.48
C CYS A 40 -8.16 -30.83 -27.77
N PRO A 41 -8.85 -29.79 -28.26
CA PRO A 41 -8.27 -28.45 -28.33
C PRO A 41 -7.85 -27.97 -26.95
N HIS A 42 -6.65 -27.40 -26.86
CA HIS A 42 -6.12 -26.85 -25.61
C HIS A 42 -5.28 -25.60 -25.87
N CYS A 43 -5.09 -24.78 -24.84
CA CYS A 43 -4.21 -23.62 -24.84
C CYS A 43 -3.55 -23.47 -23.48
N PHE A 44 -2.50 -22.66 -23.43
CA PHE A 44 -1.87 -22.25 -22.19
C PHE A 44 -2.48 -20.93 -21.70
N VAL A 45 -2.45 -20.76 -20.38
CA VAL A 45 -2.91 -19.55 -19.70
C VAL A 45 -1.79 -19.13 -18.76
N GLU A 46 -1.42 -17.86 -18.82
CA GLU A 46 -0.50 -17.28 -17.85
C GLU A 46 -1.12 -17.28 -16.45
N THR A 47 -0.28 -17.54 -15.43
CA THR A 47 -0.75 -17.73 -14.04
C THR A 47 -0.07 -16.82 -13.04
N SER A 48 0.70 -15.81 -13.50
CA SER A 48 1.49 -14.92 -12.63
C SER A 48 1.50 -13.48 -13.16
N GLY A 49 1.93 -12.58 -12.33
CA GLY A 49 2.16 -11.18 -12.70
C GLY A 49 0.94 -10.45 -13.23
N TYR A 50 1.14 -9.50 -14.12
CA TYR A 50 0.07 -8.66 -14.68
C TYR A 50 -1.00 -9.46 -15.45
N ASP A 51 -0.65 -10.59 -16.01
CA ASP A 51 -1.59 -11.43 -16.76
C ASP A 51 -2.73 -11.97 -15.89
N VAL A 52 -2.52 -12.00 -14.58
CA VAL A 52 -3.55 -12.39 -13.59
C VAL A 52 -3.94 -11.25 -12.64
N GLY A 53 -3.46 -10.03 -12.89
CA GLY A 53 -3.78 -8.87 -12.08
C GLY A 53 -2.92 -8.68 -10.83
N LEU A 54 -1.76 -9.33 -10.77
CA LEU A 54 -0.75 -9.20 -9.70
C LEU A 54 0.43 -8.33 -10.17
N PRO A 55 1.27 -7.84 -9.25
CA PRO A 55 2.54 -7.21 -9.61
C PRO A 55 3.43 -8.12 -10.46
N GLU A 56 4.28 -7.53 -11.31
CA GLU A 56 5.23 -8.29 -12.12
C GLU A 56 6.15 -9.14 -11.24
N GLY A 57 6.39 -10.39 -11.65
CA GLY A 57 7.21 -11.34 -10.92
C GLY A 57 6.52 -12.02 -9.72
N GLN A 58 5.33 -11.61 -9.36
CA GLN A 58 4.56 -12.25 -8.30
C GLN A 58 3.86 -13.50 -8.82
N MET A 59 4.10 -14.64 -8.16
CA MET A 59 3.41 -15.89 -8.44
C MET A 59 1.91 -15.79 -8.14
N GLY A 60 1.08 -16.33 -9.01
CA GLY A 60 -0.37 -16.42 -8.81
C GLY A 60 -0.77 -17.30 -7.62
N ASN A 61 -2.02 -17.20 -7.26
CA ASN A 61 -2.64 -17.99 -6.22
C ASN A 61 -4.09 -18.36 -6.61
N SER A 62 -4.67 -19.27 -5.86
CA SER A 62 -6.02 -19.79 -6.13
C SER A 62 -7.09 -18.68 -6.10
N GLU A 63 -7.02 -17.75 -5.16
CA GLU A 63 -8.00 -16.66 -5.03
C GLU A 63 -8.05 -15.78 -6.29
N VAL A 64 -6.89 -15.34 -6.76
CA VAL A 64 -6.76 -14.51 -7.95
C VAL A 64 -7.19 -15.28 -9.21
N GLY A 65 -6.78 -16.53 -9.36
CA GLY A 65 -7.15 -17.37 -10.50
C GLY A 65 -8.65 -17.61 -10.59
N HIS A 66 -9.29 -17.99 -9.49
CA HIS A 66 -10.74 -18.19 -9.43
C HIS A 66 -11.51 -16.89 -9.63
N THR A 67 -11.01 -15.76 -9.11
CA THR A 67 -11.62 -14.44 -9.35
C THR A 67 -11.62 -14.09 -10.83
N ASN A 68 -10.51 -14.31 -11.54
CA ASN A 68 -10.41 -14.04 -12.97
C ASN A 68 -11.32 -14.94 -13.79
N LEU A 69 -11.37 -16.23 -13.46
CA LEU A 69 -12.29 -17.19 -14.10
C LEU A 69 -13.76 -16.78 -13.90
N GLY A 70 -14.12 -16.42 -12.66
CA GLY A 70 -15.49 -16.00 -12.33
C GLY A 70 -15.90 -14.69 -12.99
N ALA A 71 -14.95 -13.74 -13.12
CA ALA A 71 -15.18 -12.45 -13.76
C ALA A 71 -15.14 -12.52 -15.30
N GLY A 72 -14.58 -13.58 -15.89
CA GLY A 72 -14.35 -13.69 -17.33
C GLY A 72 -13.35 -12.67 -17.88
N ARG A 73 -12.51 -12.10 -17.03
CA ARG A 73 -11.50 -11.10 -17.38
C ARG A 73 -10.42 -11.04 -16.29
N VAL A 74 -9.29 -10.44 -16.59
CA VAL A 74 -8.28 -10.12 -15.58
C VAL A 74 -8.82 -9.06 -14.61
N VAL A 75 -8.78 -9.36 -13.33
CA VAL A 75 -9.16 -8.44 -12.24
C VAL A 75 -7.88 -7.94 -11.57
N MET A 76 -7.48 -6.73 -11.92
CA MET A 76 -6.28 -6.10 -11.34
C MET A 76 -6.45 -5.89 -9.84
N GLN A 77 -5.48 -6.33 -9.06
CA GLN A 77 -5.36 -6.01 -7.64
C GLN A 77 -5.00 -4.52 -7.45
N ASP A 78 -5.19 -4.00 -6.24
CA ASP A 78 -5.03 -2.56 -5.99
C ASP A 78 -3.61 -2.07 -6.27
N LEU A 79 -2.58 -2.79 -5.84
CA LEU A 79 -1.19 -2.40 -6.06
C LEU A 79 -0.85 -2.20 -7.56
N PRO A 80 -0.97 -3.21 -8.45
CA PRO A 80 -0.66 -3.03 -9.87
C PRO A 80 -1.60 -2.05 -10.57
N LYS A 81 -2.83 -1.89 -10.10
CA LYS A 81 -3.77 -0.89 -10.63
C LYS A 81 -3.28 0.53 -10.37
N ILE A 82 -2.75 0.80 -9.17
CA ILE A 82 -2.18 2.11 -8.82
C ILE A 82 -0.87 2.32 -9.58
N ASP A 83 0.00 1.30 -9.67
CA ASP A 83 1.25 1.36 -10.43
C ASP A 83 0.99 1.77 -11.90
N LEU A 84 -0.01 1.16 -12.54
CA LEU A 84 -0.40 1.50 -13.90
C LEU A 84 -0.93 2.93 -13.99
N ALA A 85 -1.77 3.37 -13.02
CA ALA A 85 -2.30 4.72 -13.01
C ALA A 85 -1.23 5.79 -12.80
N ILE A 86 -0.16 5.48 -12.08
CA ILE A 86 1.03 6.33 -11.96
C ILE A 86 1.78 6.36 -13.30
N LYS A 87 2.03 5.19 -13.88
CA LYS A 87 2.82 5.03 -15.10
C LYS A 87 2.18 5.72 -16.33
N ASP A 88 0.87 5.63 -16.48
CA ASP A 88 0.14 6.22 -17.60
C ASP A 88 -0.35 7.66 -17.33
N GLY A 89 -0.11 8.19 -16.12
CA GLY A 89 -0.50 9.54 -15.70
C GLY A 89 -2.00 9.70 -15.44
N SER A 90 -2.79 8.63 -15.39
CA SER A 90 -4.22 8.70 -15.10
C SER A 90 -4.50 9.03 -13.63
N LEU A 91 -3.56 8.75 -12.71
CA LEU A 91 -3.68 9.14 -11.30
C LEU A 91 -3.79 10.66 -11.13
N GLU A 92 -3.03 11.46 -11.89
CA GLU A 92 -3.11 12.92 -11.85
C GLU A 92 -4.50 13.46 -12.28
N LYS A 93 -5.26 12.66 -13.05
CA LYS A 93 -6.58 12.99 -13.56
C LYS A 93 -7.71 12.38 -12.72
N ASN A 94 -7.38 11.70 -11.63
CA ASN A 94 -8.39 11.11 -10.75
C ASN A 94 -9.29 12.23 -10.19
N PRO A 95 -10.62 12.15 -10.37
CA PRO A 95 -11.54 13.23 -9.99
C PRO A 95 -11.43 13.62 -8.53
N THR A 96 -11.30 12.65 -7.62
CA THR A 96 -11.17 12.91 -6.17
C THR A 96 -9.87 13.61 -5.83
N LEU A 97 -8.75 13.22 -6.47
CA LEU A 97 -7.47 13.90 -6.27
C LEU A 97 -7.49 15.31 -6.82
N VAL A 98 -8.12 15.52 -7.98
CA VAL A 98 -8.30 16.87 -8.58
C VAL A 98 -9.16 17.75 -7.68
N GLU A 99 -10.25 17.22 -7.13
CA GLU A 99 -11.11 17.94 -6.17
C GLU A 99 -10.33 18.33 -4.91
N LEU A 100 -9.55 17.41 -4.33
CA LEU A 100 -8.68 17.68 -3.17
C LEU A 100 -7.69 18.81 -3.48
N ILE A 101 -7.01 18.76 -4.63
CA ILE A 101 -6.06 19.79 -5.05
C ILE A 101 -6.74 21.15 -5.19
N ASN A 102 -7.92 21.20 -5.82
CA ASN A 102 -8.67 22.46 -5.98
C ASN A 102 -9.08 23.02 -4.62
N LYS A 103 -9.54 22.17 -3.70
CA LYS A 103 -9.90 22.59 -2.35
C LYS A 103 -8.70 23.17 -1.59
N LEU A 104 -7.55 22.51 -1.64
CA LEU A 104 -6.32 23.00 -1.01
C LEU A 104 -5.81 24.30 -1.63
N LYS A 105 -6.00 24.52 -2.94
CA LYS A 105 -5.71 25.82 -3.58
C LYS A 105 -6.63 26.95 -3.07
N GLU A 106 -7.89 26.64 -2.81
CA GLU A 106 -8.86 27.61 -2.25
C GLU A 106 -8.53 27.97 -0.80
N THR A 107 -8.28 26.96 0.04
CA THR A 107 -7.99 27.14 1.47
C THR A 107 -6.57 27.62 1.73
N LYS A 108 -5.64 27.43 0.78
CA LYS A 108 -4.18 27.57 0.94
C LYS A 108 -3.63 26.64 2.02
N GLY A 109 -4.33 25.52 2.24
CA GLY A 109 -3.99 24.52 3.24
C GLY A 109 -2.87 23.59 2.77
N THR A 110 -2.37 22.80 3.71
CA THR A 110 -1.37 21.75 3.52
C THR A 110 -2.05 20.38 3.34
N CYS A 111 -1.48 19.51 2.55
CA CYS A 111 -1.89 18.11 2.46
C CYS A 111 -1.11 17.26 3.46
N HIS A 112 -1.79 16.70 4.45
CA HIS A 112 -1.25 15.70 5.38
C HIS A 112 -1.35 14.32 4.72
N LEU A 113 -0.24 13.87 4.14
CA LEU A 113 -0.16 12.62 3.41
C LEU A 113 0.36 11.50 4.31
N MET A 114 -0.47 10.51 4.63
CA MET A 114 -0.09 9.44 5.55
C MET A 114 -0.21 8.05 4.93
N GLY A 115 0.68 7.15 5.34
CA GLY A 115 0.67 5.77 4.90
C GLY A 115 1.87 4.95 5.34
N LEU A 116 1.79 3.65 5.11
CA LEU A 116 2.88 2.72 5.42
C LEU A 116 4.05 2.93 4.46
N MET A 117 5.19 3.33 5.01
CA MET A 117 6.40 3.69 4.29
C MET A 117 7.31 2.47 4.15
N SER A 118 7.01 1.62 3.18
CA SER A 118 7.83 0.45 2.84
C SER A 118 7.60 -0.01 1.40
N PRO A 119 8.48 -0.83 0.83
CA PRO A 119 8.27 -1.50 -0.45
C PRO A 119 7.45 -2.79 -0.34
N GLY A 120 6.94 -3.15 0.84
CA GLY A 120 6.26 -4.42 1.11
C GLY A 120 5.01 -4.68 0.27
N GLY A 121 4.30 -3.62 -0.14
CA GLY A 121 3.18 -3.74 -1.09
C GLY A 121 1.94 -4.47 -0.57
N VAL A 122 1.82 -4.68 0.75
CA VAL A 122 0.68 -5.37 1.37
C VAL A 122 -0.46 -4.40 1.70
N HIS A 123 -0.14 -3.23 2.22
CA HIS A 123 -1.10 -2.20 2.62
C HIS A 123 -0.92 -0.90 1.85
N SER A 124 0.32 -0.59 1.48
CA SER A 124 0.77 0.61 0.79
C SER A 124 2.07 0.29 0.06
N HIS A 125 2.55 1.24 -0.73
CA HIS A 125 3.89 1.17 -1.31
C HIS A 125 4.51 2.58 -1.30
N GLN A 126 5.76 2.73 -0.81
CA GLN A 126 6.40 4.05 -0.67
C GLN A 126 6.48 4.83 -2.00
N LYS A 127 6.66 4.16 -3.14
CA LYS A 127 6.63 4.82 -4.47
C LYS A 127 5.28 5.47 -4.80
N HIS A 128 4.17 4.97 -4.23
CA HIS A 128 2.88 5.63 -4.39
C HIS A 128 2.83 6.94 -3.62
N ILE A 129 3.41 6.97 -2.41
CA ILE A 129 3.55 8.18 -1.60
C ILE A 129 4.37 9.22 -2.37
N GLU A 130 5.54 8.82 -2.89
CA GLU A 130 6.43 9.66 -3.70
C GLU A 130 5.71 10.23 -4.94
N ALA A 131 4.97 9.39 -5.65
CA ALA A 131 4.22 9.81 -6.85
C ALA A 131 3.15 10.86 -6.51
N VAL A 132 2.40 10.66 -5.43
CA VAL A 132 1.39 11.63 -4.98
C VAL A 132 2.04 12.91 -4.48
N CYS A 133 3.16 12.86 -3.76
CA CYS A 133 3.97 14.02 -3.42
C CYS A 133 4.34 14.83 -4.67
N GLY A 134 4.82 14.15 -5.71
CA GLY A 134 5.17 14.81 -6.98
C GLY A 134 3.97 15.48 -7.66
N ILE A 135 2.79 14.84 -7.64
CA ILE A 135 1.56 15.42 -8.19
C ILE A 135 1.15 16.68 -7.41
N LEU A 136 1.13 16.60 -6.08
CA LEU A 136 0.75 17.72 -5.21
C LEU A 136 1.73 18.88 -5.35
N GLN A 137 3.05 18.59 -5.34
CA GLN A 137 4.10 19.59 -5.48
C GLN A 137 4.01 20.34 -6.83
N LYS A 138 3.79 19.62 -7.96
CA LYS A 138 3.56 20.23 -9.29
C LYS A 138 2.37 21.20 -9.29
N ASN A 139 1.39 20.97 -8.43
CA ASN A 139 0.22 21.82 -8.27
C ASN A 139 0.41 22.97 -7.25
N GLY A 140 1.60 23.09 -6.67
CA GLY A 140 1.94 24.14 -5.70
C GLY A 140 1.37 23.89 -4.29
N ILE A 141 0.98 22.66 -3.97
CA ILE A 141 0.46 22.26 -2.66
C ILE A 141 1.62 21.92 -1.73
N ASN A 142 1.58 22.41 -0.50
CA ASN A 142 2.47 21.98 0.58
C ASN A 142 2.04 20.59 1.05
N VAL A 143 3.03 19.72 1.33
CA VAL A 143 2.78 18.34 1.75
C VAL A 143 3.58 18.03 3.00
N ASP A 144 2.89 17.68 4.07
CA ASP A 144 3.45 17.11 5.29
C ASP A 144 3.23 15.59 5.28
N VAL A 145 4.32 14.83 5.19
CA VAL A 145 4.27 13.37 5.11
C VAL A 145 4.36 12.76 6.51
N HIS A 146 3.43 11.88 6.84
CA HIS A 146 3.37 11.12 8.08
C HIS A 146 3.68 9.65 7.75
N ALA A 147 4.93 9.26 7.97
CA ALA A 147 5.39 7.92 7.63
C ALA A 147 5.07 6.91 8.72
N PHE A 148 4.29 5.88 8.36
CA PHE A 148 4.11 4.72 9.23
C PHE A 148 5.18 3.68 8.91
N LEU A 149 5.91 3.22 9.93
CA LEU A 149 7.01 2.27 9.78
C LEU A 149 6.47 0.84 9.86
N ASP A 150 7.05 -0.04 9.05
CA ASP A 150 6.53 -1.39 8.82
C ASP A 150 7.08 -2.41 9.83
N GLY A 151 8.23 -3.00 9.55
CA GLY A 151 8.89 -4.00 10.40
C GLY A 151 8.14 -5.33 10.58
N ARG A 152 7.04 -5.53 9.83
CA ARG A 152 6.21 -6.74 9.85
C ARG A 152 6.11 -7.41 8.49
N ASP A 153 5.82 -6.64 7.44
CA ASP A 153 5.80 -7.10 6.05
C ASP A 153 7.20 -6.90 5.41
N THR A 154 8.10 -6.25 6.14
CA THR A 154 9.52 -6.02 5.83
C THR A 154 10.38 -6.33 7.06
N PRO A 155 11.72 -6.45 6.92
CA PRO A 155 12.60 -6.71 8.06
C PRO A 155 12.44 -5.67 9.19
N PRO A 156 12.59 -6.07 10.46
CA PRO A 156 12.23 -5.24 11.62
C PRO A 156 13.02 -3.95 11.82
N GLN A 157 14.15 -3.77 11.15
CA GLN A 157 15.02 -2.59 11.22
C GLN A 157 15.41 -2.09 9.83
N SER A 158 14.49 -2.14 8.87
CA SER A 158 14.68 -1.65 7.51
C SER A 158 14.10 -0.25 7.27
N GLY A 159 13.33 0.26 8.23
CA GLY A 159 12.65 1.56 8.13
C GLY A 159 13.60 2.73 7.95
N LYS A 160 14.80 2.67 8.53
CA LYS A 160 15.84 3.70 8.37
C LYS A 160 16.24 3.86 6.90
N ASP A 161 16.48 2.76 6.20
CA ASP A 161 16.85 2.79 4.79
C ASP A 161 15.69 3.30 3.93
N PHE A 162 14.45 2.87 4.22
CA PHE A 162 13.26 3.33 3.49
C PHE A 162 12.99 4.82 3.67
N LEU A 163 13.19 5.36 4.89
CA LEU A 163 13.08 6.81 5.13
C LEU A 163 14.15 7.59 4.39
N SER A 164 15.40 7.10 4.41
CA SER A 164 16.52 7.71 3.69
C SER A 164 16.27 7.73 2.19
N ASP A 165 15.79 6.62 1.62
CA ASP A 165 15.44 6.54 0.20
C ASP A 165 14.31 7.52 -0.15
N PHE A 166 13.27 7.60 0.70
CA PHE A 166 12.18 8.54 0.52
C PHE A 166 12.67 9.99 0.54
N GLU A 167 13.44 10.39 1.57
CA GLU A 167 13.98 11.75 1.69
C GLU A 167 14.89 12.11 0.49
N ASN A 168 15.68 11.16 0.00
CA ASN A 168 16.49 11.35 -1.21
C ASN A 168 15.62 11.58 -2.46
N ASN A 169 14.49 10.88 -2.58
CA ASN A 169 13.59 10.99 -3.73
C ASN A 169 12.78 12.29 -3.73
N ILE A 170 12.51 12.87 -2.55
CA ILE A 170 11.78 14.14 -2.43
C ILE A 170 12.68 15.38 -2.30
N LYS A 171 14.01 15.24 -2.27
CA LYS A 171 14.97 16.35 -2.03
C LYS A 171 14.79 17.55 -2.97
N ASP A 172 14.34 17.29 -4.20
CA ASP A 172 14.08 18.32 -5.22
C ASP A 172 12.62 18.81 -5.20
N MET A 173 11.85 18.45 -4.15
CA MET A 173 10.46 18.85 -3.92
C MET A 173 10.36 19.81 -2.73
N PRO A 174 10.58 21.12 -2.91
CA PRO A 174 10.71 22.07 -1.79
C PRO A 174 9.45 22.23 -0.93
N ASN A 175 8.28 21.84 -1.46
CA ASN A 175 7.00 21.90 -0.75
C ASN A 175 6.65 20.59 -0.02
N VAL A 176 7.52 19.59 -0.03
CA VAL A 176 7.28 18.29 0.59
C VAL A 176 8.26 18.09 1.72
N LYS A 177 7.77 17.75 2.91
CA LYS A 177 8.60 17.41 4.05
C LYS A 177 8.07 16.20 4.81
N LEU A 178 8.98 15.47 5.46
CA LEU A 178 8.61 14.43 6.41
C LEU A 178 8.32 15.11 7.76
N ALA A 179 7.08 15.00 8.23
CA ALA A 179 6.57 15.71 9.40
C ALA A 179 6.55 14.85 10.66
N THR A 180 6.17 13.57 10.53
CA THR A 180 6.15 12.63 11.66
C THR A 180 6.52 11.22 11.23
N ILE A 181 7.03 10.42 12.18
CA ILE A 181 7.17 8.97 12.03
C ILE A 181 6.44 8.26 13.17
N ALA A 182 5.85 7.10 12.89
CA ALA A 182 5.22 6.24 13.90
C ALA A 182 5.26 4.78 13.45
N GLY A 183 5.50 3.85 14.35
CA GLY A 183 5.35 2.43 14.05
C GLY A 183 3.89 2.07 13.74
N ARG A 184 3.68 1.13 12.82
CA ARG A 184 2.33 0.66 12.44
C ARG A 184 1.52 0.09 13.60
N PHE A 185 2.18 -0.31 14.69
CA PHE A 185 1.52 -0.73 15.92
C PHE A 185 0.60 0.35 16.50
N TYR A 186 0.97 1.63 16.34
CA TYR A 186 0.16 2.77 16.76
C TYR A 186 -0.79 3.25 15.65
N ALA A 187 -0.26 3.49 14.47
CA ALA A 187 -0.98 4.16 13.39
C ALA A 187 -1.92 3.25 12.59
N MET A 188 -1.74 1.94 12.66
CA MET A 188 -2.46 0.96 11.85
C MET A 188 -3.08 -0.16 12.68
N ASP A 189 -3.61 0.17 13.86
CA ASP A 189 -4.39 -0.77 14.67
C ASP A 189 -5.70 -1.15 13.94
N ARG A 190 -6.25 -2.31 14.25
CA ARG A 190 -7.56 -2.80 13.77
C ARG A 190 -8.33 -3.57 14.84
N ASP A 191 -7.80 -3.55 16.07
CA ASP A 191 -8.31 -4.32 17.20
C ASP A 191 -8.96 -3.40 18.26
N LYS A 192 -9.30 -2.15 17.85
CA LYS A 192 -9.93 -1.10 18.68
C LYS A 192 -9.11 -0.73 19.90
N ARG A 193 -7.79 -0.72 19.76
CA ARG A 193 -6.87 -0.23 20.80
C ARG A 193 -6.71 1.27 20.66
N TRP A 194 -7.75 1.98 21.05
CA TRP A 194 -7.86 3.44 20.89
C TRP A 194 -6.72 4.19 21.57
N ASP A 195 -6.20 3.68 22.69
CA ASP A 195 -5.03 4.21 23.39
C ASP A 195 -3.75 4.25 22.53
N ARG A 196 -3.63 3.40 21.52
CA ARG A 196 -2.54 3.39 20.55
C ARG A 196 -2.81 4.36 19.41
N VAL A 197 -4.00 4.24 18.83
CA VAL A 197 -4.41 5.05 17.66
C VAL A 197 -4.42 6.53 18.02
N GLU A 198 -4.88 6.89 19.22
CA GLU A 198 -4.90 8.25 19.73
C GLU A 198 -3.50 8.87 19.77
N LYS A 199 -2.46 8.11 20.16
CA LYS A 199 -1.08 8.62 20.16
C LYS A 199 -0.61 8.98 18.74
N ALA A 200 -0.89 8.13 17.76
CA ALA A 200 -0.54 8.41 16.37
C ALA A 200 -1.37 9.58 15.80
N TYR A 201 -2.64 9.63 16.15
CA TYR A 201 -3.54 10.73 15.76
C TYR A 201 -3.07 12.07 16.33
N ASN A 202 -2.83 12.15 17.65
CA ASN A 202 -2.36 13.38 18.31
C ASN A 202 -0.98 13.81 17.79
N ASN A 203 -0.12 12.87 17.44
CA ASN A 203 1.15 13.16 16.81
C ASN A 203 0.98 13.85 15.45
N ILE A 204 0.00 13.43 14.64
CA ILE A 204 -0.31 14.03 13.34
C ILE A 204 -1.03 15.38 13.54
N VAL A 205 -2.10 15.40 14.33
CA VAL A 205 -2.98 16.58 14.40
C VAL A 205 -2.43 17.67 15.30
N LEU A 206 -1.82 17.30 16.43
CA LEU A 206 -1.37 18.24 17.46
C LEU A 206 0.16 18.40 17.53
N ALA A 207 0.92 17.67 16.70
CA ALA A 207 2.36 17.53 16.82
C ALA A 207 2.80 17.09 18.23
N ASP A 208 1.98 16.24 18.88
CA ASP A 208 2.29 15.67 20.19
C ASP A 208 3.26 14.51 20.04
N GLY A 209 4.32 14.53 20.85
CA GLY A 209 5.36 13.52 20.84
C GLY A 209 6.77 14.09 20.97
N LYS A 210 7.73 13.17 21.13
CA LYS A 210 9.15 13.58 21.18
C LYS A 210 9.56 14.16 19.84
N ARG A 211 10.23 15.30 19.88
CA ARG A 211 10.71 15.99 18.69
C ARG A 211 12.17 15.67 18.40
N PHE A 212 12.48 15.45 17.13
CA PHE A 212 13.83 15.23 16.62
C PHE A 212 14.09 16.16 15.45
N ALA A 213 15.35 16.51 15.22
CA ALA A 213 15.71 17.37 14.10
C ALA A 213 15.50 16.65 12.76
N THR A 214 15.76 15.35 12.71
CA THR A 214 15.63 14.50 11.51
C THR A 214 14.92 13.18 11.81
N ALA A 215 14.38 12.54 10.77
CA ALA A 215 13.81 11.20 10.89
C ALA A 215 14.88 10.16 11.24
N ASP A 216 16.10 10.33 10.72
CA ASP A 216 17.24 9.47 11.03
C ASP A 216 17.59 9.47 12.54
N GLU A 217 17.58 10.64 13.17
CA GLU A 217 17.77 10.75 14.62
C GLU A 217 16.66 10.04 15.40
N ALA A 218 15.40 10.21 14.97
CA ALA A 218 14.26 9.62 15.64
C ALA A 218 14.29 8.08 15.58
N ILE A 219 14.53 7.51 14.41
CA ILE A 219 14.57 6.05 14.23
C ILE A 219 15.82 5.45 14.87
N THR A 220 16.96 6.13 14.80
CA THR A 220 18.20 5.69 15.45
C THR A 220 18.05 5.66 16.97
N ALA A 221 17.40 6.65 17.56
CA ALA A 221 17.09 6.65 18.99
C ALA A 221 16.20 5.44 19.37
N SER A 222 15.18 5.13 18.59
CA SER A 222 14.33 3.95 18.81
C SER A 222 15.12 2.64 18.75
N TYR A 223 16.00 2.47 17.76
CA TYR A 223 16.82 1.26 17.64
C TYR A 223 17.81 1.11 18.79
N ASN A 224 18.38 2.21 19.28
CA ASN A 224 19.26 2.20 20.45
C ASN A 224 18.53 1.77 21.74
N ASP A 225 17.23 2.07 21.82
CA ASP A 225 16.35 1.64 22.91
C ASP A 225 15.80 0.20 22.69
N GLY A 226 16.25 -0.50 21.66
CA GLY A 226 15.81 -1.86 21.31
C GLY A 226 14.41 -1.93 20.68
N VAL A 227 13.86 -0.79 20.25
CA VAL A 227 12.53 -0.71 19.63
C VAL A 227 12.68 -0.77 18.11
N THR A 228 12.03 -1.75 17.50
CA THR A 228 12.03 -1.96 16.04
C THR A 228 10.93 -1.16 15.34
N ASP A 229 10.97 -1.11 14.01
CA ASP A 229 10.08 -0.31 13.15
C ASP A 229 8.61 -0.38 13.54
N GLU A 230 8.09 -1.59 13.71
CA GLU A 230 6.67 -1.81 14.04
C GLU A 230 6.23 -1.04 15.29
N PHE A 231 7.13 -0.87 16.27
CA PHE A 231 6.82 -0.35 17.61
C PHE A 231 7.41 1.04 17.86
N VAL A 232 7.96 1.73 16.86
CA VAL A 232 8.45 3.09 17.01
C VAL A 232 7.36 3.99 17.55
N VAL A 233 7.62 4.59 18.71
CA VAL A 233 6.68 5.53 19.34
C VAL A 233 6.52 6.75 18.46
N PRO A 234 5.28 7.27 18.26
CA PRO A 234 5.05 8.45 17.43
C PRO A 234 5.98 9.61 17.81
N ALA A 235 6.66 10.15 16.80
CA ALA A 235 7.66 11.20 16.96
C ALA A 235 7.49 12.29 15.90
N VAL A 236 7.77 13.53 16.28
CA VAL A 236 7.72 14.71 15.42
C VAL A 236 9.08 14.96 14.81
N VAL A 237 9.12 15.28 13.52
CA VAL A 237 10.34 15.58 12.77
C VAL A 237 10.40 17.07 12.43
N GLY A 238 11.57 17.67 12.62
CA GLY A 238 11.82 19.06 12.27
C GLY A 238 10.94 20.08 13.01
N ASP A 239 10.38 20.99 12.25
CA ASP A 239 9.61 22.15 12.74
C ASP A 239 8.08 21.97 12.65
N TYR A 240 7.60 20.76 12.39
CA TYR A 240 6.17 20.48 12.26
C TYR A 240 5.38 20.91 13.49
N GLN A 241 4.24 21.59 13.30
CA GLN A 241 3.44 22.20 14.37
C GLN A 241 2.02 21.63 14.52
N GLY A 242 1.68 20.60 13.74
CA GLY A 242 0.33 20.03 13.71
C GLY A 242 -0.51 20.55 12.54
N ALA A 243 -1.64 19.89 12.33
CA ALA A 243 -2.61 20.24 11.29
C ALA A 243 -3.38 21.52 11.64
N GLN A 244 -3.79 22.27 10.63
CA GLN A 244 -4.51 23.54 10.77
C GLN A 244 -5.86 23.48 10.06
N ASP A 245 -6.77 24.38 10.43
CA ASP A 245 -8.03 24.53 9.73
C ASP A 245 -7.80 24.88 8.25
N GLY A 246 -8.46 24.15 7.36
CA GLY A 246 -8.28 24.30 5.92
C GLY A 246 -7.28 23.32 5.29
N ASP A 247 -6.56 22.57 6.10
CA ASP A 247 -5.71 21.46 5.63
C ASP A 247 -6.56 20.25 5.20
N ALA A 248 -5.95 19.34 4.49
CA ALA A 248 -6.58 18.09 4.10
C ALA A 248 -5.72 16.87 4.47
N VAL A 249 -6.38 15.77 4.75
CA VAL A 249 -5.74 14.48 5.07
C VAL A 249 -5.94 13.51 3.91
N LEU A 250 -4.87 12.88 3.46
CA LEU A 250 -4.90 11.86 2.42
C LEU A 250 -4.18 10.58 2.87
N MET A 251 -4.93 9.50 2.96
CA MET A 251 -4.41 8.16 3.28
C MET A 251 -4.02 7.43 2.00
N ILE A 252 -2.77 6.97 1.90
CA ILE A 252 -2.25 6.25 0.73
C ILE A 252 -2.44 4.73 0.84
N ASN A 253 -2.71 4.21 2.02
CA ASN A 253 -2.96 2.79 2.16
C ASN A 253 -4.18 2.38 1.33
N PHE A 254 -3.97 1.50 0.34
CA PHE A 254 -5.06 0.97 -0.50
C PHE A 254 -5.85 -0.14 0.20
N ARG A 255 -5.27 -0.82 1.19
CA ARG A 255 -5.95 -1.81 2.00
C ARG A 255 -6.60 -1.16 3.23
N ALA A 256 -7.92 -1.16 3.28
CA ALA A 256 -8.71 -0.37 4.21
C ALA A 256 -8.75 -0.89 5.66
N ASP A 257 -8.46 -2.18 5.92
CA ASP A 257 -8.66 -2.82 7.22
C ASP A 257 -7.88 -2.15 8.36
N ARG A 258 -6.72 -1.56 8.05
CA ARG A 258 -5.85 -0.88 9.02
C ARG A 258 -5.79 0.64 8.85
N ALA A 259 -6.57 1.21 7.95
CA ALA A 259 -6.68 2.66 7.77
C ALA A 259 -7.89 3.25 8.50
N ARG A 260 -8.92 2.42 8.76
CA ARG A 260 -10.21 2.89 9.23
C ARG A 260 -10.16 3.55 10.60
N GLU A 261 -9.41 3.00 11.56
CA GLU A 261 -9.45 3.48 12.93
C GLU A 261 -8.83 4.87 13.09
N ILE A 262 -7.68 5.13 12.47
CA ILE A 262 -7.08 6.45 12.54
C ILE A 262 -7.91 7.51 11.79
N LEU A 263 -8.53 7.13 10.65
CA LEU A 263 -9.46 8.01 9.95
C LEU A 263 -10.76 8.24 10.72
N TYR A 264 -11.24 7.22 11.45
CA TYR A 264 -12.44 7.36 12.28
C TYR A 264 -12.27 8.41 13.38
N LEU A 265 -11.11 8.45 14.02
CA LEU A 265 -10.80 9.50 15.00
C LEU A 265 -10.86 10.90 14.40
N SER A 266 -10.43 11.08 13.15
CA SER A 266 -10.53 12.36 12.45
C SER A 266 -11.97 12.77 12.12
N LEU A 267 -12.89 11.81 12.00
CA LEU A 267 -14.29 12.03 11.63
C LEU A 267 -15.23 12.17 12.85
N ILE A 268 -14.82 11.70 14.03
CA ILE A 268 -15.63 11.81 15.27
C ILE A 268 -16.01 13.26 15.58
N HIS A 269 -15.14 14.20 15.27
CA HIS A 269 -15.42 15.63 15.50
C HIS A 269 -16.34 16.25 14.43
N ILE A 270 -16.62 15.55 13.33
CA ILE A 270 -17.46 16.04 12.22
C ILE A 270 -18.87 15.42 12.27
N SER A 271 -19.07 14.33 12.97
CA SER A 271 -20.30 13.52 12.93
C SER A 271 -21.06 13.42 14.26
N GLU A 272 -20.94 14.37 15.15
CA GLU A 272 -21.94 14.44 16.23
C GLU A 272 -23.27 14.91 15.61
N PRO A 273 -24.31 14.05 15.54
CA PRO A 273 -25.63 14.52 15.16
C PRO A 273 -26.15 15.42 16.29
N THR A 274 -26.34 16.69 15.95
CA THR A 274 -27.16 17.60 16.75
C THR A 274 -28.58 17.09 16.86
#